data_4f08f146ce8cc9e707bc0fde50b96568
#
_entry.id   4f08f146ce8cc9e707bc0fde50b96568
#
_cell.length_a   1.000
_cell.length_b   1.000
_cell.length_c   1.000
_cell.angle_alpha   90.00
_cell.angle_beta   90.00
_cell.angle_gamma   90.00
#
_symmetry.space_group_name_H-M   'P 1'
#
loop_
_entity.id
_entity.type
_entity.pdbx_description
1 polymer ?
#
loop_
_entity_poly.entity_id
_entity_poly.type
_entity_poly.pdbx_seq_one_letter_code
_entity_poly.pdbx_strand_id
1 'polypeptide(L)'
;SIGLAETYKLLVRNLPKKDVAQEAGVYNIIGASAWRYRMASDIWEVKSLLDEALGLSCNACLCYDTSVEELENMGLAQVNIVLGNEGLAAAKYLQEKFGTPYVYAVPYGYNGTLSFLAQVGEAVGREPDSMVLLRLQTKEKSLSRLSLFAMMGNNKPRMAVVKGDYDMVQGVSAVLEQGGITVLHKMCAHNLKAIAEPAADVEGYAEESDWLQVIRGLQDTLILADDVALLQADADNMKVLISAPFMNSAVATHMPFMGEKGADFLLEQMQAYCRR
;
A
#
# COMPACT_ATOMS: atom_id res chain seq x y z
N SER A 1 10.90 10.27 3.54
CA SER A 1 9.64 10.71 2.92
C SER A 1 9.72 12.13 2.35
N ILE A 2 10.10 13.17 3.12
CA ILE A 2 10.18 14.56 2.59
C ILE A 2 11.12 14.66 1.40
N GLY A 3 12.35 14.14 1.50
CA GLY A 3 13.30 14.13 0.39
C GLY A 3 12.79 13.41 -0.85
N LEU A 4 12.05 12.31 -0.68
CA LEU A 4 11.47 11.57 -1.78
C LEU A 4 10.34 12.36 -2.45
N ALA A 5 9.47 12.99 -1.68
CA ALA A 5 8.40 13.84 -2.21
C ALA A 5 8.94 15.04 -3.01
N GLU A 6 9.98 15.70 -2.51
CA GLU A 6 10.66 16.77 -3.25
C GLU A 6 11.36 16.26 -4.52
N THR A 7 11.95 15.06 -4.48
CA THR A 7 12.55 14.43 -5.67
C THR A 7 11.49 14.16 -6.74
N TYR A 8 10.35 13.55 -6.39
CA TYR A 8 9.25 13.35 -7.33
C TYR A 8 8.79 14.66 -7.97
N LYS A 9 8.63 15.70 -7.15
CA LYS A 9 8.21 17.02 -7.62
C LYS A 9 9.24 17.67 -8.56
N LEU A 10 10.53 17.52 -8.29
CA LEU A 10 11.59 18.01 -9.18
C LEU A 10 11.59 17.29 -10.52
N LEU A 11 11.41 15.96 -10.52
CA LEU A 11 11.37 15.16 -11.74
C LEU A 11 10.21 15.57 -12.64
N VAL A 12 8.98 15.64 -12.10
CA VAL A 12 7.80 16.00 -12.89
C VAL A 12 7.77 17.47 -13.34
N ARG A 13 8.57 18.34 -12.70
CA ARG A 13 8.71 19.74 -13.14
C ARG A 13 9.64 19.88 -14.34
N ASN A 14 10.65 19.02 -14.45
CA ASN A 14 11.75 19.22 -15.37
C ASN A 14 11.76 18.26 -16.56
N LEU A 15 11.22 17.04 -16.42
CA LEU A 15 11.29 16.02 -17.46
C LEU A 15 10.11 16.01 -18.45
N PRO A 16 8.83 16.08 -18.03
CA PRO A 16 7.72 15.94 -18.97
C PRO A 16 7.67 17.03 -20.04
N LYS A 17 7.52 16.60 -21.28
CA LYS A 17 7.33 17.50 -22.45
C LYS A 17 5.94 18.13 -22.41
N LYS A 18 5.84 19.37 -22.94
CA LYS A 18 4.60 20.16 -22.85
C LYS A 18 3.54 19.80 -23.91
N ASP A 19 3.97 19.23 -25.02
CA ASP A 19 3.12 19.05 -26.22
C ASP A 19 2.79 17.57 -26.47
N VAL A 20 2.54 16.81 -25.41
CA VAL A 20 2.13 15.41 -25.50
C VAL A 20 0.61 15.31 -25.32
N ALA A 21 -0.09 14.78 -26.32
CA ALA A 21 -1.53 14.56 -26.26
C ALA A 21 -1.85 13.35 -25.37
N GLN A 22 -2.88 13.47 -24.54
CA GLN A 22 -3.36 12.35 -23.73
C GLN A 22 -3.86 11.20 -24.60
N GLU A 23 -3.57 9.98 -24.17
CA GLU A 23 -4.01 8.74 -24.80
C GLU A 23 -4.98 7.99 -23.88
N ALA A 24 -6.14 7.59 -24.42
CA ALA A 24 -7.16 6.89 -23.64
C ALA A 24 -6.67 5.49 -23.20
N GLY A 25 -6.85 5.20 -21.92
CA GLY A 25 -6.44 3.91 -21.35
C GLY A 25 -4.98 3.85 -20.90
N VAL A 26 -4.25 4.96 -20.95
CA VAL A 26 -2.87 5.06 -20.47
C VAL A 26 -2.83 5.72 -19.09
N TYR A 27 -2.00 5.21 -18.18
CA TYR A 27 -1.79 5.78 -16.84
C TYR A 27 -0.32 5.85 -16.46
N ASN A 28 0.00 6.70 -15.47
CA ASN A 28 1.28 6.67 -14.77
C ASN A 28 1.07 6.20 -13.33
N ILE A 29 2.11 5.59 -12.74
CA ILE A 29 2.22 5.32 -11.31
C ILE A 29 3.17 6.34 -10.67
N ILE A 30 2.75 6.94 -9.55
CA ILE A 30 3.52 7.91 -8.77
C ILE A 30 3.52 7.49 -7.29
N GLY A 31 4.61 7.71 -6.58
CA GLY A 31 4.72 7.34 -5.16
C GLY A 31 5.12 5.88 -4.93
N ALA A 32 5.59 5.20 -5.97
CA ALA A 32 6.24 3.91 -5.85
C ALA A 32 7.73 4.11 -5.57
N SER A 33 8.23 3.55 -4.47
CA SER A 33 9.63 3.68 -4.09
C SER A 33 10.31 2.32 -3.99
N ALA A 34 11.45 2.16 -4.68
CA ALA A 34 12.27 0.94 -4.61
C ALA A 34 12.77 0.63 -3.18
N TRP A 35 12.71 1.61 -2.28
CA TRP A 35 13.03 1.43 -0.86
C TRP A 35 11.97 0.62 -0.11
N ARG A 36 10.73 0.61 -0.54
CA ARG A 36 9.66 -0.17 0.11
C ARG A 36 9.87 -1.66 -0.11
N TYR A 37 9.74 -2.43 0.97
CA TYR A 37 9.81 -3.88 0.89
C TYR A 37 8.74 -4.43 -0.06
N ARG A 38 9.12 -5.27 -1.01
CA ARG A 38 8.28 -5.88 -2.07
C ARG A 38 7.61 -4.90 -3.04
N MET A 39 8.05 -3.65 -3.15
CA MET A 39 7.43 -2.67 -4.06
C MET A 39 7.41 -3.13 -5.52
N ALA A 40 8.44 -3.86 -5.98
CA ALA A 40 8.45 -4.44 -7.33
C ALA A 40 7.26 -5.38 -7.57
N SER A 41 6.95 -6.22 -6.58
CA SER A 41 5.78 -7.12 -6.63
C SER A 41 4.46 -6.35 -6.57
N ASP A 42 4.39 -5.30 -5.77
CA ASP A 42 3.21 -4.43 -5.67
C ASP A 42 2.92 -3.73 -7.00
N ILE A 43 3.94 -3.16 -7.64
CA ILE A 43 3.81 -2.50 -8.95
C ILE A 43 3.33 -3.50 -10.00
N TRP A 44 3.92 -4.69 -10.02
CA TRP A 44 3.52 -5.74 -10.96
C TRP A 44 2.06 -6.16 -10.74
N GLU A 45 1.64 -6.37 -9.50
CA GLU A 45 0.26 -6.73 -9.15
C GLU A 45 -0.73 -5.63 -9.55
N VAL A 46 -0.41 -4.37 -9.24
CA VAL A 46 -1.25 -3.21 -9.61
C VAL A 46 -1.38 -3.09 -11.12
N LYS A 47 -0.26 -3.21 -11.87
CA LYS A 47 -0.29 -3.18 -13.34
C LYS A 47 -1.15 -4.31 -13.92
N SER A 48 -0.97 -5.54 -13.42
CA SER A 48 -1.74 -6.70 -13.85
C SER A 48 -3.24 -6.56 -13.57
N LEU A 49 -3.57 -6.04 -12.39
CA LEU A 49 -4.95 -5.83 -11.96
C LEU A 49 -5.66 -4.75 -12.80
N LEU A 50 -4.96 -3.66 -13.12
CA LEU A 50 -5.52 -2.58 -13.95
C LEU A 50 -5.70 -2.98 -15.41
N ASP A 51 -4.80 -3.80 -15.94
CA ASP A 51 -4.96 -4.39 -17.26
C ASP A 51 -6.15 -5.36 -17.30
N GLU A 52 -6.22 -6.30 -16.34
CA GLU A 52 -7.30 -7.30 -16.26
C GLU A 52 -8.67 -6.64 -16.04
N ALA A 53 -8.77 -5.69 -15.10
CA ALA A 53 -10.05 -5.13 -14.67
C ALA A 53 -10.55 -3.98 -15.56
N LEU A 54 -9.65 -3.18 -16.14
CA LEU A 54 -9.99 -1.91 -16.81
C LEU A 54 -9.39 -1.81 -18.21
N GLY A 55 -8.53 -2.75 -18.65
CA GLY A 55 -7.83 -2.69 -19.94
C GLY A 55 -6.90 -1.47 -20.03
N LEU A 56 -6.21 -1.12 -18.93
CA LEU A 56 -5.31 0.03 -18.87
C LEU A 56 -3.85 -0.40 -19.02
N SER A 57 -3.05 0.45 -19.67
CA SER A 57 -1.60 0.26 -19.83
C SER A 57 -0.79 1.33 -19.11
N CYS A 58 0.31 0.93 -18.46
CA CYS A 58 1.20 1.84 -17.76
C CYS A 58 2.19 2.48 -18.74
N ASN A 59 2.24 3.83 -18.80
CA ASN A 59 3.30 4.53 -19.50
C ASN A 59 4.56 4.62 -18.62
N ALA A 60 4.47 5.22 -17.45
CA ALA A 60 5.60 5.45 -16.57
C ALA A 60 5.29 5.07 -15.12
N CYS A 61 6.28 4.48 -14.45
CA CYS A 61 6.24 4.30 -13.00
C CYS A 61 7.35 5.15 -12.38
N LEU A 62 7.00 6.32 -11.86
CA LEU A 62 7.97 7.31 -11.41
C LEU A 62 8.90 6.74 -10.35
N CYS A 63 10.20 6.70 -10.70
CA CYS A 63 11.35 6.17 -9.99
C CYS A 63 11.43 4.64 -9.85
N TYR A 64 10.71 3.87 -10.67
CA TYR A 64 10.88 2.43 -10.71
C TYR A 64 10.72 1.89 -12.13
N ASP A 65 11.77 1.20 -12.65
CA ASP A 65 11.78 0.54 -13.96
C ASP A 65 11.16 1.42 -15.06
N THR A 66 11.68 2.65 -15.16
CA THR A 66 11.15 3.69 -16.07
C THR A 66 12.31 4.42 -16.72
N SER A 67 12.27 4.51 -18.04
CA SER A 67 13.24 5.26 -18.85
C SER A 67 12.99 6.77 -18.78
N VAL A 68 14.00 7.55 -19.15
CA VAL A 68 13.87 9.01 -19.28
C VAL A 68 12.81 9.37 -20.32
N GLU A 69 12.73 8.62 -21.42
CA GLU A 69 11.75 8.83 -22.47
C GLU A 69 10.29 8.67 -21.98
N GLU A 70 10.03 7.63 -21.15
CA GLU A 70 8.71 7.45 -20.53
C GLU A 70 8.37 8.57 -19.56
N LEU A 71 9.36 9.08 -18.82
CA LEU A 71 9.17 10.27 -17.96
C LEU A 71 8.93 11.54 -18.76
N GLU A 72 9.61 11.73 -19.89
CA GLU A 72 9.33 12.84 -20.81
C GLU A 72 7.92 12.77 -21.38
N ASN A 73 7.39 11.57 -21.55
CA ASN A 73 6.07 11.32 -22.10
C ASN A 73 4.96 11.12 -21.03
N MET A 74 5.19 11.52 -19.78
CA MET A 74 4.16 11.41 -18.71
C MET A 74 2.85 12.12 -19.06
N GLY A 75 2.88 13.11 -19.97
CA GLY A 75 1.67 13.77 -20.48
C GLY A 75 0.72 12.88 -21.29
N LEU A 76 1.18 11.70 -21.75
CA LEU A 76 0.31 10.70 -22.42
C LEU A 76 -0.80 10.17 -21.50
N ALA A 77 -0.56 10.12 -20.20
CA ALA A 77 -1.48 9.47 -19.28
C ALA A 77 -2.84 10.19 -19.18
N GLN A 78 -3.90 9.41 -19.25
CA GLN A 78 -5.26 9.84 -18.95
C GLN A 78 -5.47 10.08 -17.46
N VAL A 79 -4.74 9.33 -16.60
CA VAL A 79 -4.82 9.44 -15.15
C VAL A 79 -3.45 9.14 -14.51
N ASN A 80 -3.13 9.81 -13.40
CA ASN A 80 -2.00 9.50 -12.55
C ASN A 80 -2.47 8.72 -11.32
N ILE A 81 -1.89 7.54 -11.08
CA ILE A 81 -2.21 6.68 -9.92
C ILE A 81 -1.15 6.89 -8.86
N VAL A 82 -1.57 7.30 -7.67
CA VAL A 82 -0.68 7.62 -6.55
C VAL A 82 -0.74 6.49 -5.54
N LEU A 83 0.36 5.74 -5.40
CA LEU A 83 0.49 4.59 -4.49
C LEU A 83 1.19 4.92 -3.17
N GLY A 84 1.37 6.19 -2.88
CA GLY A 84 1.96 6.64 -1.63
C GLY A 84 1.86 8.14 -1.48
N ASN A 85 1.65 8.60 -0.26
CA ASN A 85 1.40 10.02 0.03
C ASN A 85 2.54 10.94 -0.44
N GLU A 86 3.77 10.46 -0.50
CA GLU A 86 4.92 11.19 -1.04
C GLU A 86 4.78 11.54 -2.52
N GLY A 87 3.92 10.83 -3.25
CA GLY A 87 3.61 11.11 -4.66
C GLY A 87 2.61 12.24 -4.87
N LEU A 88 1.83 12.63 -3.85
CA LEU A 88 0.73 13.59 -3.97
C LEU A 88 1.14 14.94 -4.52
N ALA A 89 2.26 15.50 -4.05
CA ALA A 89 2.72 16.81 -4.51
C ALA A 89 3.10 16.81 -5.99
N ALA A 90 3.67 15.71 -6.49
CA ALA A 90 3.98 15.52 -7.89
C ALA A 90 2.71 15.35 -8.73
N ALA A 91 1.76 14.54 -8.25
CA ALA A 91 0.48 14.33 -8.95
C ALA A 91 -0.35 15.61 -9.07
N LYS A 92 -0.43 16.41 -8.00
CA LYS A 92 -1.07 17.74 -8.02
C LYS A 92 -0.41 18.66 -9.04
N TYR A 93 0.91 18.69 -9.10
CA TYR A 93 1.62 19.49 -10.08
C TYR A 93 1.29 19.05 -11.53
N LEU A 94 1.26 17.72 -11.80
CA LEU A 94 0.88 17.21 -13.13
C LEU A 94 -0.56 17.57 -13.49
N GLN A 95 -1.48 17.53 -12.53
CA GLN A 95 -2.86 17.97 -12.75
C GLN A 95 -2.95 19.46 -13.08
N GLU A 96 -2.27 20.32 -12.32
CA GLU A 96 -2.24 21.76 -12.57
C GLU A 96 -1.58 22.12 -13.92
N LYS A 97 -0.55 21.37 -14.30
CA LYS A 97 0.27 21.68 -15.47
C LYS A 97 -0.26 21.09 -16.77
N PHE A 98 -0.76 19.85 -16.72
CA PHE A 98 -1.15 19.08 -17.91
C PHE A 98 -2.64 18.72 -17.91
N GLY A 99 -3.39 19.05 -16.86
CA GLY A 99 -4.80 18.68 -16.73
C GLY A 99 -5.05 17.20 -16.44
N THR A 100 -3.99 16.40 -16.23
CA THR A 100 -4.12 14.97 -15.97
C THR A 100 -4.64 14.74 -14.55
N PRO A 101 -5.85 14.19 -14.36
CA PRO A 101 -6.38 13.90 -13.03
C PRO A 101 -5.52 12.87 -12.30
N TYR A 102 -5.65 12.81 -10.99
CA TYR A 102 -5.00 11.76 -10.21
C TYR A 102 -5.98 11.03 -9.28
N VAL A 103 -5.69 9.77 -9.02
CA VAL A 103 -6.34 8.93 -8.01
C VAL A 103 -5.32 8.59 -6.94
N TYR A 104 -5.58 9.00 -5.71
CA TYR A 104 -4.80 8.58 -4.54
C TYR A 104 -5.58 7.51 -3.80
N ALA A 105 -5.28 6.26 -4.11
CA ALA A 105 -5.86 5.10 -3.47
C ALA A 105 -4.84 3.97 -3.46
N VAL A 106 -4.64 3.35 -2.30
CA VAL A 106 -3.67 2.27 -2.13
C VAL A 106 -4.42 0.97 -1.89
N PRO A 107 -4.28 -0.04 -2.78
CA PRO A 107 -5.12 -1.23 -2.77
C PRO A 107 -4.68 -2.27 -1.73
N TYR A 108 -4.74 -1.96 -0.44
CA TYR A 108 -4.52 -2.94 0.62
C TYR A 108 -5.82 -3.68 0.95
N GLY A 109 -5.75 -5.01 1.00
CA GLY A 109 -6.89 -5.87 1.25
C GLY A 109 -7.92 -5.90 0.10
N TYR A 110 -8.94 -6.76 0.22
CA TYR A 110 -9.96 -6.88 -0.84
C TYR A 110 -10.80 -5.62 -0.98
N ASN A 111 -11.23 -5.01 0.14
CA ASN A 111 -12.02 -3.79 0.11
C ASN A 111 -11.24 -2.59 -0.42
N GLY A 112 -9.96 -2.45 -0.02
CA GLY A 112 -9.08 -1.44 -0.58
C GLY A 112 -8.88 -1.63 -2.09
N THR A 113 -8.74 -2.87 -2.55
CA THR A 113 -8.61 -3.21 -3.97
C THR A 113 -9.89 -2.89 -4.76
N LEU A 114 -11.06 -3.24 -4.22
CA LEU A 114 -12.36 -2.90 -4.83
C LEU A 114 -12.56 -1.39 -4.93
N SER A 115 -12.26 -0.65 -3.86
CA SER A 115 -12.34 0.82 -3.84
C SER A 115 -11.35 1.45 -4.82
N PHE A 116 -10.13 0.93 -4.91
CA PHE A 116 -9.13 1.36 -5.86
C PHE A 116 -9.60 1.22 -7.31
N LEU A 117 -10.12 0.04 -7.69
CA LEU A 117 -10.63 -0.20 -9.04
C LEU A 117 -11.83 0.70 -9.37
N ALA A 118 -12.73 0.93 -8.42
CA ALA A 118 -13.86 1.83 -8.62
C ALA A 118 -13.42 3.28 -8.86
N GLN A 119 -12.48 3.80 -8.06
CA GLN A 119 -11.97 5.17 -8.21
C GLN A 119 -11.19 5.36 -9.51
N VAL A 120 -10.36 4.38 -9.90
CA VAL A 120 -9.64 4.44 -11.18
C VAL A 120 -10.61 4.35 -12.34
N GLY A 121 -11.60 3.43 -12.28
CA GLY A 121 -12.64 3.29 -13.29
C GLY A 121 -13.43 4.58 -13.50
N GLU A 122 -13.85 5.24 -12.41
CA GLU A 122 -14.50 6.55 -12.46
C GLU A 122 -13.63 7.61 -13.14
N ALA A 123 -12.34 7.68 -12.77
CA ALA A 123 -11.40 8.66 -13.31
C ALA A 123 -11.14 8.50 -14.82
N VAL A 124 -11.23 7.28 -15.35
CA VAL A 124 -11.03 6.99 -16.78
C VAL A 124 -12.33 6.77 -17.55
N GLY A 125 -13.48 6.81 -16.88
CA GLY A 125 -14.81 6.59 -17.49
C GLY A 125 -15.02 5.14 -17.95
N ARG A 126 -14.47 4.15 -17.23
CA ARG A 126 -14.63 2.72 -17.51
C ARG A 126 -15.16 1.97 -16.31
N GLU A 127 -16.09 1.04 -16.51
CA GLU A 127 -16.54 0.11 -15.48
C GLU A 127 -15.54 -1.05 -15.36
N PRO A 128 -15.11 -1.42 -14.13
CA PRO A 128 -14.26 -2.58 -13.95
C PRO A 128 -14.96 -3.88 -14.36
N ASP A 129 -14.19 -4.84 -14.86
CA ASP A 129 -14.70 -6.15 -15.26
C ASP A 129 -15.48 -6.84 -14.14
N SER A 130 -16.69 -7.29 -14.44
CA SER A 130 -17.61 -7.86 -13.47
C SER A 130 -17.13 -9.18 -12.86
N MET A 131 -16.33 -9.97 -13.58
CA MET A 131 -15.76 -11.21 -13.07
C MET A 131 -14.64 -10.94 -12.08
N VAL A 132 -13.82 -9.91 -12.31
CA VAL A 132 -12.80 -9.45 -11.36
C VAL A 132 -13.47 -8.96 -10.08
N LEU A 133 -14.51 -8.12 -10.20
CA LEU A 133 -15.26 -7.64 -9.03
C LEU A 133 -15.90 -8.78 -8.24
N LEU A 134 -16.55 -9.73 -8.91
CA LEU A 134 -17.18 -10.89 -8.27
C LEU A 134 -16.14 -11.76 -7.54
N ARG A 135 -14.97 -11.98 -8.15
CA ARG A 135 -13.87 -12.73 -7.54
C ARG A 135 -13.39 -12.06 -6.24
N LEU A 136 -13.11 -10.76 -6.28
CA LEU A 136 -12.68 -9.99 -5.11
C LEU A 136 -13.74 -9.95 -4.00
N GLN A 137 -15.02 -9.72 -4.33
CA GLN A 137 -16.13 -9.73 -3.40
C GLN A 137 -16.34 -11.11 -2.75
N THR A 138 -16.11 -12.19 -3.49
CA THR A 138 -16.20 -13.55 -2.96
C THR A 138 -15.10 -13.83 -1.95
N LYS A 139 -13.87 -13.37 -2.22
CA LYS A 139 -12.74 -13.49 -1.30
C LYS A 139 -12.90 -12.58 -0.07
N GLU A 140 -13.43 -11.39 -0.24
CA GLU A 140 -13.73 -10.47 0.88
C GLU A 140 -14.67 -11.13 1.92
N LYS A 141 -15.68 -11.85 1.48
CA LYS A 141 -16.56 -12.63 2.38
C LYS A 141 -15.82 -13.67 3.22
N SER A 142 -14.68 -14.17 2.74
CA SER A 142 -13.85 -15.09 3.51
C SER A 142 -13.14 -14.39 4.66
N LEU A 143 -12.73 -13.14 4.49
CA LEU A 143 -12.17 -12.30 5.55
C LEU A 143 -13.22 -11.99 6.63
N SER A 144 -14.44 -11.63 6.21
CA SER A 144 -15.56 -11.38 7.13
C SER A 144 -15.93 -12.63 7.94
N ARG A 145 -15.83 -13.84 7.36
CA ARG A 145 -16.02 -15.11 8.09
C ARG A 145 -14.91 -15.35 9.11
N LEU A 146 -13.67 -14.96 8.83
CA LEU A 146 -12.57 -15.07 9.80
C LEU A 146 -12.88 -14.26 11.07
N SER A 147 -13.42 -13.06 10.91
CA SER A 147 -13.88 -12.23 12.05
C SER A 147 -14.90 -12.98 12.93
N LEU A 148 -15.89 -13.65 12.32
CA LEU A 148 -16.86 -14.44 13.08
C LEU A 148 -16.21 -15.60 13.84
N PHE A 149 -15.26 -16.31 13.24
CA PHE A 149 -14.50 -17.37 13.90
C PHE A 149 -13.63 -16.85 15.03
N ALA A 150 -12.98 -15.71 14.85
CA ALA A 150 -12.19 -15.06 15.88
C ALA A 150 -13.05 -14.66 17.10
N MET A 151 -14.29 -14.27 16.89
CA MET A 151 -15.25 -13.94 17.95
C MET A 151 -15.84 -15.17 18.66
N MET A 152 -15.92 -16.32 17.97
CA MET A 152 -16.52 -17.57 18.52
C MET A 152 -15.50 -18.50 19.18
N GLY A 153 -14.22 -18.36 18.87
CA GLY A 153 -13.13 -19.16 19.45
C GLY A 153 -12.52 -18.49 20.67
N ASN A 154 -12.02 -19.27 21.60
CA ASN A 154 -11.38 -18.88 22.89
C ASN A 154 -11.39 -17.39 23.21
N ASN A 155 -11.92 -16.99 24.36
CA ASN A 155 -12.09 -15.63 24.88
C ASN A 155 -10.81 -14.74 24.94
N LYS A 156 -9.76 -15.05 24.18
CA LYS A 156 -8.56 -14.21 24.11
C LYS A 156 -8.71 -13.16 23.00
N PRO A 157 -8.57 -11.87 23.32
CA PRO A 157 -8.55 -10.83 22.30
C PRO A 157 -7.36 -11.07 21.34
N ARG A 158 -7.63 -11.01 20.04
CA ARG A 158 -6.57 -11.06 19.03
C ARG A 158 -6.04 -9.65 18.82
N MET A 159 -4.74 -9.47 19.01
CA MET A 159 -4.10 -8.17 19.01
C MET A 159 -2.99 -8.11 17.96
N ALA A 160 -2.81 -6.95 17.37
CA ALA A 160 -1.73 -6.70 16.43
C ALA A 160 -1.06 -5.35 16.69
N VAL A 161 0.16 -5.21 16.19
CA VAL A 161 0.90 -3.97 16.10
C VAL A 161 1.46 -3.84 14.69
N VAL A 162 1.32 -2.68 14.08
CA VAL A 162 1.75 -2.42 12.70
C VAL A 162 2.74 -1.26 12.67
N LYS A 163 3.94 -1.49 12.12
CA LYS A 163 4.99 -0.47 11.94
C LYS A 163 5.44 -0.43 10.48
N GLY A 164 5.42 0.74 9.87
CA GLY A 164 5.85 0.89 8.49
C GLY A 164 5.60 2.28 7.90
N ASP A 165 5.52 2.35 6.58
CA ASP A 165 5.13 3.56 5.87
C ASP A 165 3.67 3.92 6.15
N TYR A 166 3.34 5.20 6.12
CA TYR A 166 2.01 5.71 6.49
C TYR A 166 0.86 4.97 5.79
N ASP A 167 0.89 4.88 4.47
CA ASP A 167 -0.17 4.23 3.69
C ASP A 167 -0.29 2.73 3.99
N MET A 168 0.86 2.07 4.21
CA MET A 168 0.91 0.66 4.60
C MET A 168 0.33 0.45 5.99
N VAL A 169 0.73 1.28 6.96
CA VAL A 169 0.20 1.20 8.33
C VAL A 169 -1.31 1.34 8.33
N GLN A 170 -1.85 2.32 7.61
CA GLN A 170 -3.29 2.52 7.49
C GLN A 170 -3.98 1.34 6.80
N GLY A 171 -3.51 0.97 5.63
CA GLY A 171 -4.15 -0.06 4.81
C GLY A 171 -4.10 -1.44 5.46
N VAL A 172 -2.93 -1.85 5.98
CA VAL A 172 -2.78 -3.14 6.65
C VAL A 172 -3.60 -3.18 7.95
N SER A 173 -3.60 -2.10 8.74
CA SER A 173 -4.41 -2.03 9.97
C SER A 173 -5.90 -2.20 9.66
N ALA A 174 -6.41 -1.54 8.63
CA ALA A 174 -7.80 -1.67 8.22
C ALA A 174 -8.16 -3.13 7.84
N VAL A 175 -7.27 -3.86 7.17
CA VAL A 175 -7.46 -5.28 6.85
C VAL A 175 -7.51 -6.15 8.11
N LEU A 176 -6.61 -5.91 9.06
CA LEU A 176 -6.57 -6.65 10.33
C LEU A 176 -7.84 -6.40 11.15
N GLU A 177 -8.26 -5.16 11.28
CA GLU A 177 -9.47 -4.75 11.99
C GLU A 177 -10.73 -5.35 11.36
N GLN A 178 -10.83 -5.36 10.02
CA GLN A 178 -11.90 -6.02 9.30
C GLN A 178 -11.95 -7.52 9.57
N GLY A 179 -10.82 -8.17 9.76
CA GLY A 179 -10.71 -9.58 10.15
C GLY A 179 -10.89 -9.83 11.65
N GLY A 180 -11.25 -8.82 12.45
CA GLY A 180 -11.53 -8.97 13.89
C GLY A 180 -10.27 -8.98 14.76
N ILE A 181 -9.14 -8.51 14.27
CA ILE A 181 -7.89 -8.34 15.04
C ILE A 181 -7.79 -6.88 15.47
N THR A 182 -7.68 -6.63 16.77
CA THR A 182 -7.52 -5.27 17.31
C THR A 182 -6.09 -4.77 17.09
N VAL A 183 -5.92 -3.67 16.39
CA VAL A 183 -4.60 -3.04 16.22
C VAL A 183 -4.35 -2.10 17.39
N LEU A 184 -3.39 -2.47 18.25
CA LEU A 184 -3.03 -1.71 19.45
C LEU A 184 -2.25 -0.45 19.12
N HIS A 185 -1.30 -0.55 18.19
CA HIS A 185 -0.43 0.54 17.77
C HIS A 185 -0.28 0.56 16.26
N LYS A 186 -0.45 1.73 15.68
CA LYS A 186 -0.27 2.06 14.26
C LYS A 186 0.93 3.00 14.13
N MET A 187 2.13 2.46 14.02
CA MET A 187 3.38 3.22 14.11
C MET A 187 3.95 3.58 12.74
N CYS A 188 3.99 4.87 12.44
CA CYS A 188 4.53 5.37 11.19
C CYS A 188 6.01 5.72 11.32
N ALA A 189 6.84 5.14 10.46
CA ALA A 189 8.27 5.41 10.36
C ALA A 189 8.62 6.81 9.80
N HIS A 190 7.61 7.59 9.41
CA HIS A 190 7.78 8.91 8.82
C HIS A 190 7.37 10.03 9.77
N ASN A 191 7.90 11.22 9.50
CA ASN A 191 7.44 12.42 10.16
C ASN A 191 6.01 12.73 9.71
N LEU A 192 5.03 12.58 10.59
CA LEU A 192 3.62 12.84 10.31
C LEU A 192 3.33 14.29 9.90
N LYS A 193 4.20 15.25 10.24
CA LYS A 193 4.08 16.65 9.78
C LYS A 193 4.23 16.81 8.27
N ALA A 194 4.79 15.80 7.59
CA ALA A 194 4.87 15.77 6.13
C ALA A 194 3.56 15.33 5.46
N ILE A 195 2.60 14.85 6.23
CA ILE A 195 1.30 14.38 5.78
C ILE A 195 0.28 15.47 6.05
N ALA A 196 -0.46 15.88 5.03
CA ALA A 196 -1.36 17.04 5.12
C ALA A 196 -2.45 16.85 6.20
N GLU A 197 -3.03 15.66 6.26
CA GLU A 197 -4.10 15.29 7.20
C GLU A 197 -3.84 13.88 7.73
N PRO A 198 -2.90 13.72 8.69
CA PRO A 198 -2.62 12.40 9.25
C PRO A 198 -3.81 11.90 10.06
N ALA A 199 -4.12 10.61 9.96
CA ALA A 199 -5.15 9.99 10.78
C ALA A 199 -4.77 10.07 12.27
N ALA A 200 -5.75 10.38 13.12
CA ALA A 200 -5.53 10.67 14.54
C ALA A 200 -5.03 9.45 15.34
N ASP A 201 -5.26 8.25 14.83
CA ASP A 201 -4.88 6.98 15.44
C ASP A 201 -3.52 6.44 14.95
N VAL A 202 -2.81 7.18 14.09
CA VAL A 202 -1.45 6.85 13.67
C VAL A 202 -0.43 7.58 14.52
N GLU A 203 0.47 6.79 15.10
CA GLU A 203 1.55 7.27 15.95
C GLU A 203 2.82 7.50 15.10
N GLY A 204 3.33 8.74 15.11
CA GLY A 204 4.67 9.03 14.58
C GLY A 204 5.71 8.79 15.66
N TYR A 205 6.79 8.13 15.34
CA TYR A 205 7.93 8.00 16.27
C TYR A 205 9.18 8.67 15.71
N ALA A 206 9.93 9.32 16.59
CA ALA A 206 11.16 10.05 16.23
C ALA A 206 12.41 9.17 16.35
N GLU A 207 12.42 8.24 17.31
CA GLU A 207 13.55 7.38 17.64
C GLU A 207 13.15 5.91 17.69
N GLU A 208 14.08 5.02 17.38
CA GLU A 208 13.88 3.57 17.45
C GLU A 208 13.56 3.09 18.89
N SER A 209 14.04 3.83 19.90
CA SER A 209 13.72 3.60 21.30
C SER A 209 12.23 3.63 21.62
N ASP A 210 11.46 4.47 20.92
CA ASP A 210 10.02 4.60 21.13
C ASP A 210 9.32 3.28 20.75
N TRP A 211 9.74 2.68 19.64
CA TRP A 211 9.27 1.37 19.20
C TRP A 211 9.63 0.27 20.18
N LEU A 212 10.85 0.27 20.69
CA LEU A 212 11.30 -0.75 21.66
C LEU A 212 10.48 -0.72 22.96
N GLN A 213 10.01 0.44 23.39
CA GLN A 213 9.12 0.54 24.55
C GLN A 213 7.76 -0.11 24.29
N VAL A 214 7.21 0.06 23.09
CA VAL A 214 5.94 -0.55 22.70
C VAL A 214 6.08 -2.08 22.62
N ILE A 215 7.15 -2.59 22.01
CA ILE A 215 7.29 -4.01 21.70
C ILE A 215 7.63 -4.86 22.92
N ARG A 216 8.30 -4.27 23.90
CA ARG A 216 8.67 -4.96 25.15
C ARG A 216 7.43 -5.33 25.95
N GLY A 217 7.34 -6.60 26.31
CA GLY A 217 6.22 -7.13 27.10
C GLY A 217 4.97 -7.49 26.29
N LEU A 218 4.98 -7.33 24.98
CA LEU A 218 3.92 -7.88 24.12
C LEU A 218 4.03 -9.40 24.11
N GLN A 219 2.91 -10.07 24.32
CA GLN A 219 2.78 -11.54 24.26
C GLN A 219 1.57 -11.92 23.42
N ASP A 220 1.63 -13.06 22.75
CA ASP A 220 0.55 -13.58 21.90
C ASP A 220 0.03 -12.55 20.87
N THR A 221 0.90 -11.65 20.42
CA THR A 221 0.54 -10.52 19.53
C THR A 221 1.07 -10.76 18.12
N LEU A 222 0.30 -10.36 17.10
CA LEU A 222 0.74 -10.32 15.71
C LEU A 222 1.51 -9.02 15.44
N ILE A 223 2.82 -9.12 15.19
CA ILE A 223 3.69 -7.96 14.95
C ILE A 223 4.05 -7.92 13.47
N LEU A 224 3.57 -6.87 12.79
CA LEU A 224 3.87 -6.59 11.39
C LEU A 224 4.79 -5.37 11.33
N ALA A 225 6.06 -5.58 11.00
CA ALA A 225 7.08 -4.53 11.09
C ALA A 225 8.27 -4.78 10.14
N ASP A 226 9.33 -4.01 10.32
CA ASP A 226 10.65 -4.24 9.69
C ASP A 226 11.50 -5.26 10.46
N ASP A 227 12.57 -5.75 9.83
CA ASP A 227 13.46 -6.77 10.43
C ASP A 227 14.08 -6.32 11.75
N VAL A 228 14.44 -5.05 11.91
CA VAL A 228 15.07 -4.55 13.14
C VAL A 228 14.09 -4.64 14.31
N ALA A 229 12.86 -4.21 14.10
CA ALA A 229 11.81 -4.29 15.09
C ALA A 229 11.44 -5.75 15.42
N LEU A 230 11.32 -6.60 14.40
CA LEU A 230 10.98 -8.03 14.60
C LEU A 230 12.04 -8.82 15.36
N LEU A 231 13.32 -8.43 15.24
CA LEU A 231 14.41 -9.04 16.03
C LEU A 231 14.32 -8.73 17.53
N GLN A 232 13.69 -7.61 17.89
CA GLN A 232 13.52 -7.19 19.30
C GLN A 232 12.27 -7.78 19.96
N ALA A 233 11.34 -8.30 19.17
CA ALA A 233 10.11 -8.89 19.69
C ALA A 233 10.34 -10.28 20.28
N ASP A 234 9.64 -10.59 21.37
CA ASP A 234 9.70 -11.89 22.03
C ASP A 234 9.21 -13.04 21.13
N ALA A 235 9.65 -14.27 21.47
CA ALA A 235 9.43 -15.45 20.63
C ALA A 235 7.97 -15.91 20.56
N ASP A 236 7.16 -15.58 21.55
CA ASP A 236 5.73 -15.96 21.62
C ASP A 236 4.87 -15.13 20.67
N ASN A 237 5.38 -14.02 20.17
CA ASN A 237 4.67 -13.22 19.19
C ASN A 237 4.76 -13.84 17.79
N MET A 238 3.73 -13.63 16.96
CA MET A 238 3.83 -13.93 15.55
C MET A 238 4.42 -12.73 14.81
N LYS A 239 5.48 -12.96 14.04
CA LYS A 239 6.28 -11.93 13.39
C LYS A 239 6.08 -11.99 11.88
N VAL A 240 5.74 -10.86 11.27
CA VAL A 240 5.55 -10.73 9.82
C VAL A 240 6.31 -9.52 9.32
N LEU A 241 7.27 -9.73 8.42
CA LEU A 241 8.01 -8.65 7.78
C LEU A 241 7.12 -7.98 6.72
N ILE A 242 6.91 -6.67 6.87
CA ILE A 242 6.13 -5.89 5.91
C ILE A 242 6.83 -4.62 5.42
N SER A 243 7.81 -4.12 6.14
CA SER A 243 8.44 -2.82 5.84
C SER A 243 9.96 -2.87 5.85
N ALA A 244 10.59 -1.82 5.37
CA ALA A 244 12.03 -1.62 5.45
C ALA A 244 12.43 -1.05 6.84
N PRO A 245 13.67 -1.29 7.31
CA PRO A 245 14.74 -2.05 6.66
C PRO A 245 14.54 -3.58 6.73
N PHE A 246 14.98 -4.26 5.68
CA PHE A 246 15.00 -5.73 5.58
C PHE A 246 16.46 -6.19 5.43
N MET A 247 17.02 -6.77 6.48
CA MET A 247 18.45 -7.09 6.53
C MET A 247 18.73 -8.59 6.42
N ASN A 248 17.82 -9.40 6.94
CA ASN A 248 18.00 -10.86 7.05
C ASN A 248 17.00 -11.66 6.21
N SER A 249 16.13 -10.98 5.48
CA SER A 249 15.07 -11.63 4.71
C SER A 249 15.37 -11.58 3.23
N ALA A 250 15.25 -12.72 2.56
CA ALA A 250 15.28 -12.75 1.10
C ALA A 250 14.05 -12.02 0.54
N VAL A 251 14.29 -11.14 -0.44
CA VAL A 251 13.19 -10.51 -1.17
C VAL A 251 12.55 -11.57 -2.07
N ALA A 252 11.37 -12.05 -1.69
CA ALA A 252 10.60 -12.93 -2.54
C ALA A 252 9.99 -12.13 -3.70
N THR A 253 10.26 -12.55 -4.92
CA THR A 253 9.60 -12.00 -6.11
C THR A 253 8.15 -12.51 -6.18
N HIS A 254 7.26 -11.70 -6.74
CA HIS A 254 5.85 -12.05 -6.96
C HIS A 254 4.99 -12.31 -5.70
N MET A 255 5.38 -11.69 -4.59
CA MET A 255 4.61 -11.71 -3.34
C MET A 255 4.27 -10.27 -2.91
N PRO A 256 3.24 -9.66 -3.51
CA PRO A 256 2.86 -8.28 -3.19
C PRO A 256 2.18 -8.17 -1.81
N PHE A 257 2.07 -6.92 -1.34
CA PHE A 257 1.16 -6.53 -0.25
C PHE A 257 -0.10 -5.84 -0.76
N MET A 258 -0.06 -5.33 -1.98
CA MET A 258 -1.17 -4.65 -2.64
C MET A 258 -1.95 -5.61 -3.54
N GLY A 259 -3.17 -5.22 -3.89
CA GLY A 259 -4.01 -5.96 -4.81
C GLY A 259 -4.60 -7.24 -4.23
N GLU A 260 -5.06 -8.10 -5.11
CA GLU A 260 -5.71 -9.37 -4.75
C GLU A 260 -4.74 -10.32 -4.05
N LYS A 261 -3.54 -10.50 -4.60
CA LYS A 261 -2.53 -11.41 -4.01
C LYS A 261 -1.99 -10.89 -2.69
N GLY A 262 -1.88 -9.57 -2.53
CA GLY A 262 -1.53 -8.96 -1.24
C GLY A 262 -2.59 -9.21 -0.18
N ALA A 263 -3.86 -9.12 -0.55
CA ALA A 263 -4.98 -9.46 0.32
C ALA A 263 -4.99 -10.95 0.69
N ASP A 264 -4.72 -11.86 -0.27
CA ASP A 264 -4.56 -13.30 -0.02
C ASP A 264 -3.45 -13.58 1.01
N PHE A 265 -2.29 -12.92 0.85
CA PHE A 265 -1.18 -13.04 1.79
C PHE A 265 -1.56 -12.60 3.21
N LEU A 266 -2.16 -11.41 3.34
CA LEU A 266 -2.57 -10.91 4.66
C LEU A 266 -3.62 -11.83 5.32
N LEU A 267 -4.59 -12.32 4.55
CA LEU A 267 -5.59 -13.29 5.04
C LEU A 267 -4.93 -14.57 5.55
N GLU A 268 -3.93 -15.11 4.84
CA GLU A 268 -3.18 -16.28 5.26
C GLU A 268 -2.46 -16.04 6.59
N GLN A 269 -1.77 -14.89 6.75
CA GLN A 269 -1.10 -14.53 7.99
C GLN A 269 -2.09 -14.41 9.16
N MET A 270 -3.22 -13.77 8.94
CA MET A 270 -4.28 -13.64 9.95
C MET A 270 -4.84 -15.00 10.36
N GLN A 271 -5.09 -15.89 9.40
CA GLN A 271 -5.55 -17.27 9.69
C GLN A 271 -4.50 -18.06 10.48
N ALA A 272 -3.22 -17.94 10.12
CA ALA A 272 -2.13 -18.59 10.85
C ALA A 272 -2.05 -18.11 12.30
N TYR A 273 -2.21 -16.79 12.50
CA TYR A 273 -2.24 -16.19 13.84
C TYR A 273 -3.46 -16.65 14.66
N CYS A 274 -4.64 -16.69 14.06
CA CYS A 274 -5.87 -17.11 14.76
C CYS A 274 -5.88 -18.59 15.17
N ARG A 275 -5.04 -19.43 14.55
CA ARG A 275 -4.90 -20.85 14.89
C ARG A 275 -3.92 -21.13 16.03
N ARG A 276 -3.11 -20.15 16.45
CA ARG A 276 -2.20 -20.25 17.60
C ARG A 276 -2.96 -20.12 18.92
#